data_89e0c8f6fbcf3b0f65e91173470bb2a0
#
_entry.id   89e0c8f6fbcf3b0f65e91173470bb2a0
#
_cell.length_a   1.000
_cell.length_b   1.000
_cell.length_c   1.000
_cell.angle_alpha   90.00
_cell.angle_beta   90.00
_cell.angle_gamma   90.00
#
_symmetry.space_group_name_H-M   'P 1'
#
loop_
_entity.id
_entity.type
_entity.pdbx_description
1 polymer ?
#
loop_
_entity_poly.entity_id
_entity_poly.type
_entity_poly.pdbx_seq_one_letter_code
_entity_poly.pdbx_strand_id
1 'polypeptide(L)'
;MEDITMIRVLILWSAPLLICADCPTGWRNFQDKCYFFSHTLETWSGASIICQSYHSKLAEPKTNSEIGYLSSEVSSVGAGDFWVGITDIILENQWIYDSSLTPIEITNWGPNEPDGHQGENCVVMSLGYHGKYADVECHTKRKFICERNELLTGEIIG
;
A
#
# COMPACT_ATOMS: atom_id res chain seq x y z
N MET A 1 22.79 3.58 68.78
CA MET A 1 21.62 2.96 68.11
C MET A 1 21.23 3.91 67.03
N GLU A 2 21.70 3.62 65.79
CA GLU A 2 21.42 4.45 64.62
C GLU A 2 20.31 3.80 63.81
N ASP A 3 19.17 4.53 63.69
CA ASP A 3 18.04 4.14 62.89
C ASP A 3 18.35 4.34 61.42
N ILE A 4 18.57 3.24 60.72
CA ILE A 4 18.74 3.25 59.24
C ILE A 4 17.33 3.26 58.62
N THR A 5 16.87 4.44 58.26
CA THR A 5 15.62 4.64 57.51
C THR A 5 15.83 4.15 56.06
N MET A 6 15.32 2.99 55.74
CA MET A 6 15.31 2.45 54.38
C MET A 6 14.36 3.27 53.50
N ILE A 7 14.92 4.15 52.66
CA ILE A 7 14.17 4.85 51.63
C ILE A 7 13.85 3.84 50.51
N ARG A 8 12.60 3.38 50.46
CA ARG A 8 12.08 2.60 49.32
C ARG A 8 11.90 3.54 48.12
N VAL A 9 12.86 3.49 47.19
CA VAL A 9 12.69 4.13 45.85
C VAL A 9 11.67 3.31 45.08
N LEU A 10 10.45 3.82 44.95
CA LEU A 10 9.45 3.28 44.06
C LEU A 10 9.86 3.67 42.61
N ILE A 11 10.48 2.75 41.91
CA ILE A 11 10.72 2.89 40.47
C ILE A 11 9.36 2.69 39.76
N LEU A 12 8.71 3.78 39.44
CA LEU A 12 7.55 3.77 38.56
C LEU A 12 8.01 3.38 37.14
N TRP A 13 7.80 2.14 36.79
CA TRP A 13 7.93 1.70 35.41
C TRP A 13 6.78 2.33 34.62
N SER A 14 7.03 3.48 33.99
CA SER A 14 6.16 4.00 32.96
C SER A 14 6.36 3.12 31.73
N ALA A 15 5.44 2.18 31.51
CA ALA A 15 5.36 1.49 30.23
C ALA A 15 5.21 2.55 29.13
N PRO A 16 6.01 2.52 28.05
CA PRO A 16 5.79 3.42 26.94
C PRO A 16 4.38 3.19 26.43
N LEU A 17 3.55 4.22 26.43
CA LEU A 17 2.28 4.21 25.71
C LEU A 17 2.68 4.04 24.22
N LEU A 18 2.43 2.85 23.68
CA LEU A 18 2.43 2.63 22.24
C LEU A 18 1.28 3.48 21.66
N ILE A 19 1.60 4.70 21.28
CA ILE A 19 0.68 5.55 20.54
C ILE A 19 0.71 4.98 19.12
N CYS A 20 -0.32 4.21 18.74
CA CYS A 20 -0.57 3.90 17.34
C CYS A 20 -0.70 5.23 16.61
N ALA A 21 0.17 5.48 15.65
CA ALA A 21 0.03 6.64 14.79
C ALA A 21 -1.11 6.35 13.82
N ASP A 22 -2.17 7.12 13.92
CA ASP A 22 -3.26 7.02 12.95
C ASP A 22 -2.78 7.41 11.55
N CYS A 23 -3.43 6.84 10.54
CA CYS A 23 -3.22 7.26 9.16
C CYS A 23 -3.53 8.74 8.96
N PRO A 24 -2.84 9.44 8.05
CA PRO A 24 -3.18 10.82 7.70
C PRO A 24 -4.64 10.96 7.27
N THR A 25 -5.19 12.15 7.44
CA THR A 25 -6.57 12.46 7.00
C THR A 25 -6.77 12.07 5.53
N GLY A 26 -7.83 11.31 5.25
CA GLY A 26 -8.15 10.80 3.91
C GLY A 26 -7.48 9.48 3.55
N TRP A 27 -6.61 8.96 4.41
CA TRP A 27 -6.04 7.62 4.28
C TRP A 27 -6.84 6.62 5.12
N ARG A 28 -6.83 5.37 4.69
CA ARG A 28 -7.50 4.27 5.39
C ARG A 28 -6.48 3.34 6.00
N ASN A 29 -6.67 3.01 7.27
CA ASN A 29 -5.81 2.05 7.95
C ASN A 29 -6.21 0.61 7.61
N PHE A 30 -5.22 -0.21 7.36
CA PHE A 30 -5.36 -1.66 7.33
C PHE A 30 -4.06 -2.30 7.82
N GLN A 31 -4.15 -3.03 8.92
CA GLN A 31 -3.00 -3.60 9.63
C GLN A 31 -1.98 -2.50 10.03
N ASP A 32 -0.73 -2.61 9.59
CA ASP A 32 0.36 -1.68 9.84
C ASP A 32 0.59 -0.67 8.70
N LYS A 33 -0.38 -0.55 7.78
CA LYS A 33 -0.30 0.31 6.60
C LYS A 33 -1.46 1.28 6.48
N CYS A 34 -1.17 2.39 5.82
CA CYS A 34 -2.14 3.38 5.41
C CYS A 34 -2.29 3.37 3.88
N TYR A 35 -3.52 3.36 3.41
CA TYR A 35 -3.87 3.36 1.98
C TYR A 35 -4.66 4.60 1.60
N PHE A 36 -4.27 5.23 0.49
CA PHE A 36 -4.97 6.35 -0.11
C PHE A 36 -5.57 5.94 -1.45
N PHE A 37 -6.87 6.14 -1.63
CA PHE A 37 -7.59 5.88 -2.87
C PHE A 37 -7.81 7.21 -3.59
N SER A 38 -7.20 7.39 -4.77
CA SER A 38 -7.31 8.65 -5.50
C SER A 38 -8.72 8.89 -6.04
N HIS A 39 -9.08 10.16 -6.17
CA HIS A 39 -10.26 10.61 -6.90
C HIS A 39 -9.92 11.12 -8.31
N THR A 40 -8.64 11.31 -8.60
CA THR A 40 -8.12 11.79 -9.88
C THR A 40 -7.60 10.62 -10.71
N LEU A 41 -7.53 10.84 -12.01
CA LEU A 41 -7.04 9.88 -12.99
C LEU A 41 -5.64 10.28 -13.45
N GLU A 42 -4.70 9.35 -13.44
CA GLU A 42 -3.34 9.54 -13.95
C GLU A 42 -2.83 8.32 -14.70
N THR A 43 -1.76 8.51 -15.47
CA THR A 43 -0.97 7.41 -16.02
C THR A 43 -0.29 6.66 -14.87
N TRP A 44 0.14 5.43 -15.10
CA TRP A 44 0.79 4.64 -14.05
C TRP A 44 2.02 5.37 -13.46
N SER A 45 2.90 5.91 -14.31
CA SER A 45 4.07 6.68 -13.86
C SER A 45 3.69 7.99 -13.16
N GLY A 46 2.66 8.68 -13.64
CA GLY A 46 2.14 9.89 -13.00
C GLY A 46 1.59 9.58 -11.60
N ALA A 47 0.87 8.48 -11.46
CA ALA A 47 0.36 7.99 -10.18
C ALA A 47 1.49 7.65 -9.20
N SER A 48 2.56 6.97 -9.68
CA SER A 48 3.76 6.69 -8.89
C SER A 48 4.40 7.97 -8.35
N ILE A 49 4.56 9.00 -9.19
CA ILE A 49 5.11 10.31 -8.78
C ILE A 49 4.22 10.99 -7.72
N ILE A 50 2.90 10.93 -7.89
CA ILE A 50 1.97 11.51 -6.92
C ILE A 50 2.07 10.78 -5.57
N CYS A 51 2.08 9.45 -5.57
CA CYS A 51 2.28 8.69 -4.34
C CYS A 51 3.60 9.07 -3.65
N GLN A 52 4.70 9.20 -4.41
CA GLN A 52 5.99 9.64 -3.87
C GLN A 52 5.91 11.04 -3.23
N SER A 53 5.14 11.97 -3.79
CA SER A 53 4.93 13.29 -3.20
C SER A 53 4.22 13.26 -1.84
N TYR A 54 3.51 12.17 -1.54
CA TYR A 54 2.89 11.90 -0.25
C TYR A 54 3.77 11.04 0.68
N HIS A 55 5.07 10.91 0.40
CA HIS A 55 5.98 10.01 1.10
C HIS A 55 5.44 8.56 1.17
N SER A 56 4.94 8.10 0.05
CA SER A 56 4.32 6.79 -0.14
C SER A 56 4.73 6.21 -1.50
N LYS A 57 4.21 5.07 -1.86
CA LYS A 57 4.37 4.44 -3.16
C LYS A 57 3.04 3.94 -3.69
N LEU A 58 2.96 3.51 -4.94
CA LEU A 58 1.81 2.73 -5.41
C LEU A 58 1.66 1.47 -4.55
N ALA A 59 0.43 1.09 -4.26
CA ALA A 59 0.14 -0.07 -3.41
C ALA A 59 0.74 -1.36 -3.97
N GLU A 60 1.45 -2.08 -3.13
CA GLU A 60 2.08 -3.36 -3.45
C GLU A 60 1.59 -4.43 -2.48
N PRO A 61 0.37 -4.96 -2.66
CA PRO A 61 -0.16 -5.95 -1.74
C PRO A 61 0.66 -7.24 -1.80
N LYS A 62 1.17 -7.66 -0.63
CA LYS A 62 2.08 -8.81 -0.48
C LYS A 62 1.45 -9.98 0.25
N THR A 63 0.21 -9.84 0.71
CA THR A 63 -0.53 -10.88 1.42
C THR A 63 -1.94 -11.04 0.87
N ASN A 64 -2.50 -12.24 1.00
CA ASN A 64 -3.90 -12.47 0.62
C ASN A 64 -4.87 -11.57 1.41
N SER A 65 -4.51 -11.20 2.63
CA SER A 65 -5.29 -10.31 3.48
C SER A 65 -5.33 -8.88 2.91
N GLU A 66 -4.17 -8.36 2.48
CA GLU A 66 -4.09 -7.05 1.81
C GLU A 66 -4.85 -7.03 0.48
N ILE A 67 -4.65 -8.07 -0.35
CA ILE A 67 -5.37 -8.22 -1.62
C ILE A 67 -6.88 -8.22 -1.36
N GLY A 68 -7.35 -9.01 -0.41
CA GLY A 68 -8.77 -9.10 -0.06
C GLY A 68 -9.34 -7.77 0.42
N TYR A 69 -8.61 -7.05 1.27
CA TYR A 69 -8.98 -5.72 1.72
C TYR A 69 -9.10 -4.73 0.56
N LEU A 70 -8.05 -4.61 -0.26
CA LEU A 70 -8.03 -3.68 -1.39
C LEU A 70 -9.10 -4.02 -2.44
N SER A 71 -9.32 -5.31 -2.73
CA SER A 71 -10.40 -5.76 -3.62
C SER A 71 -11.79 -5.35 -3.12
N SER A 72 -12.03 -5.49 -1.81
CA SER A 72 -13.27 -5.04 -1.17
C SER A 72 -13.45 -3.52 -1.29
N GLU A 73 -12.39 -2.75 -1.06
CA GLU A 73 -12.41 -1.30 -1.16
C GLU A 73 -12.67 -0.81 -2.59
N VAL A 74 -11.97 -1.37 -3.59
CA VAL A 74 -12.20 -1.08 -5.02
C VAL A 74 -13.64 -1.36 -5.40
N SER A 75 -14.18 -2.50 -4.98
CA SER A 75 -15.56 -2.87 -5.25
C SER A 75 -16.57 -1.92 -4.57
N SER A 76 -16.27 -1.46 -3.35
CA SER A 76 -17.14 -0.57 -2.59
C SER A 76 -17.16 0.86 -3.13
N VAL A 77 -16.02 1.34 -3.62
CA VAL A 77 -15.90 2.67 -4.24
C VAL A 77 -16.68 2.73 -5.55
N GLY A 78 -16.82 1.61 -6.26
CA GLY A 78 -17.68 1.47 -7.43
C GLY A 78 -17.37 2.39 -8.61
N ALA A 79 -16.12 2.88 -8.73
CA ALA A 79 -15.78 3.99 -9.61
C ALA A 79 -14.51 3.76 -10.46
N GLY A 80 -14.42 2.62 -11.15
CA GLY A 80 -13.37 2.31 -12.12
C GLY A 80 -12.18 1.57 -11.53
N ASP A 81 -11.15 1.39 -12.34
CA ASP A 81 -9.96 0.63 -12.00
C ASP A 81 -8.92 1.49 -11.29
N PHE A 82 -8.08 0.85 -10.49
CA PHE A 82 -7.04 1.53 -9.70
C PHE A 82 -5.66 0.95 -9.99
N TRP A 83 -4.71 1.80 -10.37
CA TRP A 83 -3.30 1.43 -10.47
C TRP A 83 -2.74 0.90 -9.15
N VAL A 84 -1.92 -0.13 -9.26
CA VAL A 84 -1.09 -0.66 -8.18
C VAL A 84 0.38 -0.72 -8.64
N GLY A 85 1.30 -0.90 -7.69
CA GLY A 85 2.74 -0.89 -7.95
C GLY A 85 3.28 -2.23 -8.44
N ILE A 86 2.63 -2.81 -9.45
CA ILE A 86 3.03 -4.08 -10.08
C ILE A 86 3.18 -3.83 -11.58
N THR A 87 4.27 -4.32 -12.16
CA THR A 87 4.59 -4.11 -13.57
C THR A 87 5.54 -5.18 -14.11
N ASP A 88 5.57 -5.37 -15.42
CA ASP A 88 6.57 -6.17 -16.12
C ASP A 88 7.34 -5.36 -17.20
N ILE A 89 7.34 -4.01 -17.06
CA ILE A 89 8.04 -3.09 -17.98
C ILE A 89 9.49 -3.49 -18.23
N ILE A 90 10.18 -4.09 -17.23
CA ILE A 90 11.59 -4.45 -17.35
C ILE A 90 11.77 -5.71 -18.21
N LEU A 91 10.90 -6.68 -18.02
CA LEU A 91 10.93 -7.93 -18.76
C LEU A 91 9.54 -8.53 -18.87
N GLU A 92 9.06 -8.64 -20.09
CA GLU A 92 7.75 -9.16 -20.46
C GLU A 92 7.43 -10.48 -19.78
N ASN A 93 6.23 -10.57 -19.19
CA ASN A 93 5.74 -11.71 -18.41
C ASN A 93 6.51 -11.98 -17.10
N GLN A 94 7.35 -11.05 -16.64
CA GLN A 94 7.99 -11.10 -15.33
C GLN A 94 7.45 -10.00 -14.43
N TRP A 95 6.34 -10.25 -13.80
CA TRP A 95 5.66 -9.32 -12.91
C TRP A 95 6.44 -9.08 -11.63
N ILE A 96 6.73 -7.81 -11.34
CA ILE A 96 7.52 -7.37 -10.20
C ILE A 96 6.80 -6.26 -9.43
N TYR A 97 7.17 -6.09 -8.16
CA TYR A 97 6.84 -4.89 -7.40
C TYR A 97 7.76 -3.75 -7.81
N ASP A 98 7.19 -2.57 -8.13
CA ASP A 98 7.92 -1.39 -8.62
C ASP A 98 8.98 -0.90 -7.63
N SER A 99 8.66 -0.85 -6.33
CA SER A 99 9.58 -0.27 -5.36
C SER A 99 10.79 -1.14 -5.01
N SER A 100 10.66 -2.46 -5.11
CA SER A 100 11.70 -3.41 -4.70
C SER A 100 12.34 -4.16 -5.86
N LEU A 101 11.72 -4.08 -7.04
CA LEU A 101 12.10 -4.84 -8.24
C LEU A 101 12.13 -6.37 -8.00
N THR A 102 11.39 -6.84 -7.00
CA THR A 102 11.29 -8.28 -6.68
C THR A 102 10.06 -8.89 -7.34
N PRO A 103 10.12 -10.16 -7.77
CA PRO A 103 8.95 -10.85 -8.29
C PRO A 103 7.76 -10.83 -7.34
N ILE A 104 6.55 -10.76 -7.89
CA ILE A 104 5.35 -10.90 -7.08
C ILE A 104 5.22 -12.35 -6.60
N GLU A 105 4.93 -12.52 -5.31
CA GLU A 105 4.80 -13.85 -4.69
C GLU A 105 3.35 -14.34 -4.72
N ILE A 106 2.41 -13.41 -4.66
CA ILE A 106 0.97 -13.69 -4.59
C ILE A 106 0.29 -13.00 -5.75
N THR A 107 -0.53 -13.76 -6.46
CA THR A 107 -1.27 -13.26 -7.61
C THR A 107 -2.78 -13.26 -7.33
N ASN A 108 -3.50 -12.33 -7.93
CA ASN A 108 -4.94 -12.24 -7.85
C ASN A 108 -5.53 -11.85 -9.22
N TRP A 109 -5.03 -12.48 -10.28
CA TRP A 109 -5.45 -12.19 -11.63
C TRP A 109 -6.94 -12.45 -11.89
N GLY A 110 -7.54 -11.60 -12.68
CA GLY A 110 -8.87 -11.77 -13.22
C GLY A 110 -8.98 -12.96 -14.18
N PRO A 111 -10.19 -13.32 -14.62
CA PRO A 111 -10.35 -14.36 -15.62
C PRO A 111 -9.67 -13.98 -16.94
N ASN A 112 -8.82 -14.87 -17.44
CA ASN A 112 -7.97 -14.72 -18.63
C ASN A 112 -6.87 -13.66 -18.52
N GLU A 113 -6.58 -13.15 -17.33
CA GLU A 113 -5.48 -12.25 -17.05
C GLU A 113 -4.24 -13.00 -16.48
N PRO A 114 -3.02 -12.49 -16.65
CA PRO A 114 -2.65 -11.47 -17.62
C PRO A 114 -2.82 -12.03 -19.03
N ASP A 115 -3.37 -11.27 -19.97
CA ASP A 115 -3.61 -11.79 -21.32
C ASP A 115 -2.41 -11.59 -22.27
N GLY A 116 -1.33 -11.00 -21.77
CA GLY A 116 -0.02 -10.98 -22.38
C GLY A 116 0.08 -10.13 -23.65
N HIS A 117 -0.78 -9.16 -23.82
CA HIS A 117 -0.69 -8.25 -24.95
C HIS A 117 0.52 -7.32 -24.80
N GLN A 118 1.38 -7.28 -25.83
CA GLN A 118 2.52 -6.37 -25.87
C GLN A 118 2.05 -4.92 -25.64
N GLY A 119 2.57 -4.30 -24.59
CA GLY A 119 2.24 -2.93 -24.20
C GLY A 119 1.31 -2.80 -22.99
N GLU A 120 0.75 -3.88 -22.49
CA GLU A 120 -0.06 -3.91 -21.26
C GLU A 120 0.80 -4.31 -20.06
N ASN A 121 1.72 -3.43 -19.70
CA ASN A 121 2.80 -3.72 -18.74
C ASN A 121 2.53 -3.20 -17.32
N CYS A 122 1.34 -2.71 -17.02
CA CYS A 122 1.01 -2.12 -15.73
C CYS A 122 -0.29 -2.71 -15.18
N VAL A 123 -0.30 -2.98 -13.88
CA VAL A 123 -1.41 -3.67 -13.25
C VAL A 123 -2.40 -2.70 -12.61
N VAL A 124 -3.67 -2.99 -12.82
CA VAL A 124 -4.78 -2.39 -12.09
C VAL A 124 -5.49 -3.42 -11.21
N MET A 125 -6.10 -2.96 -10.14
CA MET A 125 -7.20 -3.67 -9.49
C MET A 125 -8.49 -3.26 -10.19
N SER A 126 -9.07 -4.18 -10.96
CA SER A 126 -10.18 -3.89 -11.85
C SER A 126 -11.54 -4.01 -11.15
N LEU A 127 -12.37 -2.99 -11.29
CA LEU A 127 -13.75 -3.03 -10.81
C LEU A 127 -14.56 -4.12 -11.53
N GLY A 128 -14.31 -4.29 -12.83
CA GLY A 128 -14.99 -5.31 -13.66
C GLY A 128 -14.71 -6.74 -13.19
N TYR A 129 -13.59 -6.96 -12.53
CA TYR A 129 -13.19 -8.24 -11.96
C TYR A 129 -13.27 -8.27 -10.43
N HIS A 130 -14.08 -7.40 -9.82
CA HIS A 130 -14.27 -7.32 -8.36
C HIS A 130 -12.98 -7.11 -7.59
N GLY A 131 -12.10 -6.21 -8.09
CA GLY A 131 -10.82 -5.88 -7.50
C GLY A 131 -9.70 -6.88 -7.76
N LYS A 132 -9.89 -7.83 -8.69
CA LYS A 132 -8.78 -8.67 -9.16
C LYS A 132 -7.87 -7.89 -10.13
N TYR A 133 -6.68 -8.42 -10.37
CA TYR A 133 -5.69 -7.80 -11.24
C TYR A 133 -6.04 -7.96 -12.71
N ALA A 134 -5.75 -6.93 -13.48
CA ALA A 134 -5.68 -6.95 -14.93
C ALA A 134 -4.45 -6.17 -15.38
N ASP A 135 -3.77 -6.62 -16.42
CA ASP A 135 -2.73 -5.85 -17.09
C ASP A 135 -3.35 -4.92 -18.13
N VAL A 136 -2.80 -3.72 -18.22
CA VAL A 136 -3.30 -2.69 -19.13
C VAL A 136 -2.15 -1.77 -19.56
N GLU A 137 -2.38 -1.01 -20.62
CA GLU A 137 -1.42 -0.01 -21.13
C GLU A 137 -1.13 1.07 -20.08
N CYS A 138 0.13 1.22 -19.68
CA CYS A 138 0.59 2.12 -18.61
C CYS A 138 0.29 3.60 -18.85
N HIS A 139 0.09 4.01 -20.09
CA HIS A 139 -0.18 5.40 -20.46
C HIS A 139 -1.68 5.79 -20.37
N THR A 140 -2.56 4.84 -20.19
CA THR A 140 -3.97 5.11 -19.95
C THR A 140 -4.18 5.77 -18.58
N LYS A 141 -5.26 6.55 -18.47
CA LYS A 141 -5.53 7.25 -17.20
C LYS A 141 -6.50 6.45 -16.35
N ARG A 142 -6.07 6.11 -15.15
CA ARG A 142 -6.85 5.39 -14.13
C ARG A 142 -6.72 6.07 -12.77
N LYS A 143 -7.58 5.74 -11.84
CA LYS A 143 -7.38 6.01 -10.42
C LYS A 143 -6.17 5.22 -9.93
N PHE A 144 -5.72 5.48 -8.71
CA PHE A 144 -4.57 4.79 -8.15
C PHE A 144 -4.70 4.64 -6.64
N ILE A 145 -3.99 3.66 -6.11
CA ILE A 145 -3.90 3.41 -4.67
C ILE A 145 -2.45 3.66 -4.26
N CYS A 146 -2.25 4.55 -3.29
CA CYS A 146 -0.96 4.70 -2.63
C CYS A 146 -0.95 3.91 -1.32
N GLU A 147 0.23 3.39 -0.94
CA GLU A 147 0.47 2.79 0.38
C GLU A 147 1.68 3.39 1.07
N ARG A 148 1.63 3.42 2.39
CA ARG A 148 2.76 3.73 3.28
C ARG A 148 2.60 2.98 4.59
N ASN A 149 3.71 2.70 5.26
CA ASN A 149 3.64 2.17 6.62
C ASN A 149 3.06 3.22 7.57
N GLU A 150 2.38 2.79 8.63
CA GLU A 150 2.08 3.68 9.75
C GLU A 150 3.37 4.33 10.25
N LEU A 151 3.31 5.65 10.50
CA LEU A 151 4.42 6.31 11.16
C LEU A 151 4.39 5.90 12.62
N LEU A 152 5.33 5.09 13.05
CA LEU A 152 5.59 4.93 14.48
C LEU A 152 5.99 6.32 15.02
N THR A 153 5.17 6.88 15.92
CA THR A 153 5.50 8.15 16.59
C THR A 153 6.74 7.95 17.44
N GLY A 154 7.89 8.30 16.93
CA GLY A 154 9.19 8.14 17.59
C GLY A 154 10.37 8.43 16.68
N GLU A 155 10.22 8.40 15.38
CA GLU A 155 11.25 8.90 14.47
C GLU A 155 11.12 10.42 14.31
N ILE A 156 11.79 11.14 15.21
CA ILE A 156 12.11 12.55 14.99
C ILE A 156 13.09 12.55 13.83
N ILE A 157 12.63 13.00 12.67
CA ILE A 157 13.48 13.24 11.51
C ILE A 157 14.46 14.34 11.93
N GLY A 158 15.72 13.94 12.17
CA GLY A 158 16.85 14.85 12.37
C GLY A 158 17.41 15.31 11.05
#